data_756d99e81d7c96d85979bad008f99292
#
_entry.id   756d99e81d7c96d85979bad008f99292
#
_cell.length_a   1.000
_cell.length_b   1.000
_cell.length_c   1.000
_cell.angle_alpha   90.00
_cell.angle_beta   90.00
_cell.angle_gamma   90.00
#
_symmetry.space_group_name_H-M   'P 1'
#
loop_
_entity.id
_entity.type
_entity.pdbx_description
1 polymer ?
#
loop_
_entity_poly.entity_id
_entity_poly.type
_entity_poly.pdbx_seq_one_letter_code
_entity_poly.pdbx_strand_id
1 'polypeptide(L)'
;MSSDILTILHSQAHTFSKGQRLIAKYITESYDKAAFMTASKLGKKVGVSESTVVRFAVELGYDGYPSMQKAIQEMVLNRLTSVQRIEVANDRMEGQDVVSTVLRADAEKLRQTEELLDRQEFAKAVQAILDTDRVYILGVRSAAPLAQFLGYYLNYMSTNIHVVTTSGEGEMFEKIVAIKPEDVVIAISFPRYSSATVKAAQYCRSAGATVIGLTDNRLSPLGQNADFVLEAKSDMVSLVDSLVAPMSVINALVVAIAAKREERLSKIFTSLEKIWDEYHVYEKQEGGNGI
;
A
#
# COMPACT_ATOMS: atom_id res chain seq x y z
N MET A 1 18.36 0.62 8.45
CA MET A 1 18.43 1.87 7.66
C MET A 1 18.48 1.47 6.18
N SER A 2 17.36 1.47 5.49
CA SER A 2 17.38 1.34 4.03
C SER A 2 17.69 2.73 3.48
N SER A 3 18.98 3.03 3.34
CA SER A 3 19.42 4.25 2.65
C SER A 3 18.90 4.15 1.21
N ASP A 4 18.20 5.19 0.72
CA ASP A 4 17.86 5.34 -0.70
C ASP A 4 19.10 5.02 -1.55
N ILE A 5 18.96 4.19 -2.59
CA ILE A 5 20.09 3.75 -3.42
C ILE A 5 20.92 4.94 -3.93
N LEU A 6 20.30 6.08 -4.22
CA LEU A 6 21.05 7.30 -4.60
C LEU A 6 21.94 7.81 -3.47
N THR A 7 21.49 7.72 -2.23
CA THR A 7 22.31 8.07 -1.05
C THR A 7 23.50 7.15 -0.93
N ILE A 8 23.32 5.83 -1.17
CA ILE A 8 24.42 4.85 -1.19
C ILE A 8 25.38 5.18 -2.32
N LEU A 9 24.89 5.44 -3.53
CA LEU A 9 25.71 5.79 -4.68
C LEU A 9 26.52 7.07 -4.47
N HIS A 10 25.95 8.08 -3.83
CA HIS A 10 26.66 9.31 -3.49
C HIS A 10 27.72 9.11 -2.41
N SER A 11 27.38 8.39 -1.33
CA SER A 11 28.31 8.18 -0.20
C SER A 11 29.54 7.34 -0.60
N GLN A 12 29.36 6.38 -1.49
CA GLN A 12 30.41 5.46 -1.96
C GLN A 12 31.10 5.89 -3.28
N ALA A 13 30.72 7.02 -3.86
CA ALA A 13 31.22 7.47 -5.17
C ALA A 13 32.74 7.50 -5.30
N HIS A 14 33.46 7.75 -4.18
CA HIS A 14 34.94 7.83 -4.13
C HIS A 14 35.61 6.45 -4.25
N THR A 15 34.92 5.35 -3.93
CA THR A 15 35.45 3.98 -3.98
C THR A 15 35.31 3.33 -5.36
N PHE A 16 34.45 3.87 -6.23
CA PHE A 16 34.08 3.25 -7.48
C PHE A 16 35.22 3.24 -8.51
N SER A 17 35.42 2.09 -9.15
CA SER A 17 36.25 1.94 -10.34
C SER A 17 35.67 2.75 -11.53
N LYS A 18 36.44 2.89 -12.61
CA LYS A 18 36.00 3.63 -13.81
C LYS A 18 34.68 3.09 -14.38
N GLY A 19 34.53 1.77 -14.46
CA GLY A 19 33.29 1.13 -14.98
C GLY A 19 32.11 1.32 -14.03
N GLN A 20 32.33 1.22 -12.72
CA GLN A 20 31.31 1.41 -11.70
C GLN A 20 30.80 2.86 -11.65
N ARG A 21 31.69 3.84 -11.84
CA ARG A 21 31.28 5.25 -11.97
C ARG A 21 30.35 5.50 -13.13
N LEU A 22 30.53 4.80 -14.27
CA LEU A 22 29.63 4.90 -15.42
C LEU A 22 28.25 4.33 -15.08
N ILE A 23 28.20 3.20 -14.37
CA ILE A 23 26.94 2.60 -13.91
C ILE A 23 26.26 3.56 -12.92
N ALA A 24 26.96 3.99 -11.88
CA ALA A 24 26.43 4.90 -10.86
C ALA A 24 25.91 6.21 -11.46
N LYS A 25 26.69 6.81 -12.38
CA LYS A 25 26.29 8.02 -13.10
C LYS A 25 24.99 7.80 -13.87
N TYR A 26 24.90 6.72 -14.66
CA TYR A 26 23.70 6.45 -15.44
C TYR A 26 22.49 6.19 -14.56
N ILE A 27 22.63 5.42 -13.47
CA ILE A 27 21.56 5.22 -12.50
C ILE A 27 21.12 6.55 -11.87
N THR A 28 22.05 7.44 -11.53
CA THR A 28 21.73 8.74 -10.92
C THR A 28 21.02 9.69 -11.91
N GLU A 29 21.46 9.73 -13.18
CA GLU A 29 20.95 10.66 -14.18
C GLU A 29 19.70 10.15 -14.93
N SER A 30 19.48 8.83 -14.95
CA SER A 30 18.40 8.17 -15.72
C SER A 30 17.81 6.98 -14.95
N TYR A 31 17.55 7.19 -13.67
CA TYR A 31 17.04 6.14 -12.77
C TYR A 31 15.72 5.53 -13.26
N ASP A 32 14.86 6.35 -13.88
CA ASP A 32 13.60 5.95 -14.50
C ASP A 32 13.79 4.86 -15.58
N LYS A 33 14.83 4.99 -16.40
CA LYS A 33 15.19 4.00 -17.43
C LYS A 33 15.99 2.84 -16.85
N ALA A 34 16.94 3.12 -15.94
CA ALA A 34 17.77 2.10 -15.31
C ALA A 34 16.93 1.05 -14.54
N ALA A 35 15.88 1.47 -13.88
CA ALA A 35 14.97 0.62 -13.12
C ALA A 35 14.39 -0.55 -13.94
N PHE A 36 14.22 -0.39 -15.24
CA PHE A 36 13.59 -1.38 -16.11
C PHE A 36 14.56 -2.06 -17.09
N MET A 37 15.87 -1.81 -16.97
CA MET A 37 16.90 -2.47 -17.78
C MET A 37 17.36 -3.76 -17.11
N THR A 38 17.58 -4.81 -17.91
CA THR A 38 18.35 -5.98 -17.45
C THR A 38 19.82 -5.61 -17.25
N ALA A 39 20.57 -6.39 -16.46
CA ALA A 39 22.01 -6.18 -16.29
C ALA A 39 22.76 -6.07 -17.62
N SER A 40 22.40 -6.92 -18.59
CA SER A 40 22.95 -6.91 -19.95
C SER A 40 22.64 -5.62 -20.70
N LYS A 41 21.36 -5.15 -20.65
CA LYS A 41 20.97 -3.90 -21.30
C LYS A 41 21.64 -2.69 -20.66
N LEU A 42 21.73 -2.64 -19.34
CA LEU A 42 22.42 -1.58 -18.60
C LEU A 42 23.91 -1.58 -18.93
N GLY A 43 24.56 -2.75 -18.90
CA GLY A 43 25.98 -2.89 -19.27
C GLY A 43 26.28 -2.37 -20.67
N LYS A 44 25.49 -2.79 -21.67
CA LYS A 44 25.61 -2.28 -23.06
C LYS A 44 25.41 -0.77 -23.13
N LYS A 45 24.45 -0.23 -22.40
CA LYS A 45 24.13 1.21 -22.40
C LYS A 45 25.27 2.07 -21.88
N VAL A 46 25.98 1.61 -20.84
CA VAL A 46 27.08 2.36 -20.20
C VAL A 46 28.47 1.92 -20.65
N GLY A 47 28.58 0.91 -21.52
CA GLY A 47 29.85 0.46 -22.09
C GLY A 47 30.66 -0.44 -21.15
N VAL A 48 30.00 -1.27 -20.32
CA VAL A 48 30.63 -2.27 -19.46
C VAL A 48 30.03 -3.66 -19.67
N SER A 49 30.70 -4.71 -19.16
CA SER A 49 30.16 -6.07 -19.23
C SER A 49 28.99 -6.27 -18.23
N GLU A 50 28.10 -7.20 -18.54
CA GLU A 50 27.03 -7.62 -17.64
C GLU A 50 27.57 -8.05 -16.27
N SER A 51 28.67 -8.81 -16.24
CA SER A 51 29.32 -9.24 -15.01
C SER A 51 29.83 -8.07 -14.15
N THR A 52 30.20 -6.95 -14.77
CA THR A 52 30.54 -5.72 -14.05
C THR A 52 29.33 -5.11 -13.36
N VAL A 53 28.16 -5.11 -14.01
CA VAL A 53 26.90 -4.62 -13.44
C VAL A 53 26.46 -5.50 -12.27
N VAL A 54 26.53 -6.83 -12.41
CA VAL A 54 26.19 -7.76 -11.32
C VAL A 54 27.11 -7.59 -10.11
N ARG A 55 28.42 -7.51 -10.33
CA ARG A 55 29.39 -7.27 -9.24
C ARG A 55 29.18 -5.93 -8.55
N PHE A 56 28.85 -4.89 -9.32
CA PHE A 56 28.53 -3.58 -8.76
C PHE A 56 27.34 -3.64 -7.79
N ALA A 57 26.28 -4.38 -8.13
CA ALA A 57 25.15 -4.58 -7.25
C ALA A 57 25.57 -5.27 -5.91
N VAL A 58 26.42 -6.30 -6.00
CA VAL A 58 26.92 -7.01 -4.81
C VAL A 58 27.79 -6.10 -3.93
N GLU A 59 28.67 -5.28 -4.52
CA GLU A 59 29.50 -4.32 -3.79
C GLU A 59 28.69 -3.24 -3.07
N LEU A 60 27.51 -2.88 -3.61
CA LEU A 60 26.55 -1.98 -2.95
C LEU A 60 25.74 -2.65 -1.83
N GLY A 61 25.96 -3.96 -1.57
CA GLY A 61 25.31 -4.72 -0.49
C GLY A 61 24.01 -5.41 -0.91
N TYR A 62 23.71 -5.53 -2.20
CA TYR A 62 22.57 -6.29 -2.70
C TYR A 62 22.95 -7.74 -3.03
N ASP A 63 21.99 -8.68 -2.95
CA ASP A 63 22.19 -10.09 -3.30
C ASP A 63 22.47 -10.34 -4.80
N GLY A 64 22.51 -9.28 -5.59
CA GLY A 64 22.78 -9.27 -7.03
C GLY A 64 21.99 -8.19 -7.74
N TYR A 65 22.10 -8.17 -9.08
CA TYR A 65 21.45 -7.13 -9.88
C TYR A 65 19.92 -7.11 -9.74
N PRO A 66 19.19 -8.25 -9.69
CA PRO A 66 17.73 -8.22 -9.51
C PRO A 66 17.29 -7.52 -8.22
N SER A 67 18.01 -7.73 -7.13
CA SER A 67 17.74 -7.06 -5.84
C SER A 67 18.02 -5.55 -5.91
N MET A 68 19.14 -5.14 -6.51
CA MET A 68 19.45 -3.74 -6.76
C MET A 68 18.42 -3.09 -7.70
N GLN A 69 18.04 -3.77 -8.77
CA GLN A 69 17.04 -3.30 -9.72
C GLN A 69 15.69 -3.03 -9.03
N LYS A 70 15.27 -3.95 -8.14
CA LYS A 70 14.06 -3.78 -7.35
C LYS A 70 14.13 -2.54 -6.46
N ALA A 71 15.26 -2.30 -5.80
CA ALA A 71 15.47 -1.09 -4.99
C ALA A 71 15.40 0.20 -5.84
N ILE A 72 15.98 0.18 -7.06
CA ILE A 72 15.84 1.29 -8.01
C ILE A 72 14.38 1.46 -8.42
N GLN A 73 13.65 0.37 -8.70
CA GLN A 73 12.23 0.43 -9.07
C GLN A 73 11.38 1.04 -7.95
N GLU A 74 11.56 0.60 -6.71
CA GLU A 74 10.86 1.13 -5.54
C GLU A 74 11.12 2.64 -5.37
N MET A 75 12.37 3.07 -5.52
CA MET A 75 12.72 4.48 -5.49
C MET A 75 12.06 5.28 -6.62
N VAL A 76 12.10 4.75 -7.85
CA VAL A 76 11.54 5.39 -9.05
C VAL A 76 10.03 5.56 -8.93
N LEU A 77 9.33 4.51 -8.50
CA LEU A 77 7.88 4.52 -8.37
C LEU A 77 7.38 5.67 -7.50
N ASN A 78 8.18 6.04 -6.48
CA ASN A 78 7.86 7.16 -5.59
C ASN A 78 8.15 8.55 -6.20
N ARG A 79 8.98 8.62 -7.24
CA ARG A 79 9.46 9.89 -7.86
C ARG A 79 8.88 10.16 -9.24
N LEU A 80 8.35 9.15 -9.95
CA LEU A 80 7.78 9.34 -11.28
C LEU A 80 6.60 10.30 -11.27
N THR A 81 6.64 11.27 -12.17
CA THR A 81 5.46 12.08 -12.49
C THR A 81 4.38 11.23 -13.15
N SER A 82 3.13 11.71 -13.17
CA SER A 82 2.04 10.97 -13.83
C SER A 82 2.32 10.72 -15.32
N VAL A 83 3.01 11.64 -16.00
CA VAL A 83 3.39 11.49 -17.42
C VAL A 83 4.39 10.36 -17.60
N GLN A 84 5.47 10.35 -16.81
CA GLN A 84 6.47 9.27 -16.84
C GLN A 84 5.88 7.90 -16.52
N ARG A 85 4.87 7.84 -15.62
CA ARG A 85 4.12 6.61 -15.33
C ARG A 85 3.38 6.08 -16.56
N ILE A 86 2.79 6.97 -17.36
CA ILE A 86 2.11 6.59 -18.61
C ILE A 86 3.13 6.02 -19.62
N GLU A 87 4.27 6.67 -19.78
CA GLU A 87 5.33 6.20 -20.71
C GLU A 87 5.82 4.80 -20.31
N VAL A 88 6.17 4.60 -19.03
CA VAL A 88 6.60 3.29 -18.52
C VAL A 88 5.51 2.23 -18.66
N ALA A 89 4.24 2.60 -18.44
CA ALA A 89 3.11 1.71 -18.59
C ALA A 89 2.93 1.26 -20.06
N ASN A 90 3.00 2.19 -20.99
CA ASN A 90 2.87 1.90 -22.42
C ASN A 90 3.98 0.96 -22.90
N ASP A 91 5.24 1.23 -22.54
CA ASP A 91 6.39 0.39 -22.89
C ASP A 91 6.24 -1.05 -22.36
N ARG A 92 5.63 -1.22 -21.18
CA ARG A 92 5.38 -2.55 -20.57
C ARG A 92 4.23 -3.30 -21.23
N MET A 93 3.22 -2.58 -21.72
CA MET A 93 2.00 -3.16 -22.30
C MET A 93 2.11 -3.37 -23.81
N GLU A 94 3.15 -2.83 -24.46
CA GLU A 94 3.34 -2.98 -25.89
C GLU A 94 3.44 -4.46 -26.29
N GLY A 95 2.51 -4.90 -27.15
CA GLY A 95 2.43 -6.28 -27.63
C GLY A 95 1.94 -7.31 -26.59
N GLN A 96 1.48 -6.88 -25.41
CA GLN A 96 0.96 -7.76 -24.37
C GLN A 96 -0.58 -7.80 -24.39
N ASP A 97 -1.15 -8.92 -23.95
CA ASP A 97 -2.55 -8.96 -23.56
C ASP A 97 -2.72 -8.25 -22.20
N VAL A 98 -3.32 -7.07 -22.24
CA VAL A 98 -3.49 -6.19 -21.07
C VAL A 98 -4.24 -6.90 -19.95
N VAL A 99 -5.31 -7.64 -20.26
CA VAL A 99 -6.15 -8.31 -19.26
C VAL A 99 -5.33 -9.37 -18.52
N SER A 100 -4.69 -10.27 -19.24
CA SER A 100 -3.87 -11.31 -18.63
C SER A 100 -2.69 -10.73 -17.85
N THR A 101 -2.07 -9.66 -18.37
CA THR A 101 -0.92 -9.01 -17.72
C THR A 101 -1.33 -8.40 -16.38
N VAL A 102 -2.43 -7.66 -16.32
CA VAL A 102 -2.94 -7.04 -15.10
C VAL A 102 -3.36 -8.10 -14.07
N LEU A 103 -4.17 -9.07 -14.48
CA LEU A 103 -4.67 -10.11 -13.55
C LEU A 103 -3.54 -10.98 -12.97
N ARG A 104 -2.52 -11.33 -13.77
CA ARG A 104 -1.35 -12.07 -13.27
C ARG A 104 -0.51 -11.23 -12.30
N ALA A 105 -0.32 -9.95 -12.60
CA ALA A 105 0.39 -9.04 -11.70
C ALA A 105 -0.36 -8.87 -10.36
N ASP A 106 -1.69 -8.78 -10.39
CA ASP A 106 -2.51 -8.70 -9.18
C ASP A 106 -2.47 -9.98 -8.35
N ALA A 107 -2.54 -11.16 -9.01
CA ALA A 107 -2.38 -12.44 -8.34
C ALA A 107 -1.01 -12.57 -7.65
N GLU A 108 0.06 -12.11 -8.29
CA GLU A 108 1.40 -12.12 -7.70
C GLU A 108 1.50 -11.19 -6.47
N LYS A 109 0.85 -10.02 -6.50
CA LYS A 109 0.78 -9.11 -5.34
C LYS A 109 0.03 -9.71 -4.16
N LEU A 110 -1.05 -10.44 -4.42
CA LEU A 110 -1.77 -11.19 -3.39
C LEU A 110 -0.87 -12.23 -2.72
N ARG A 111 -0.14 -13.03 -3.52
CA ARG A 111 0.79 -14.04 -3.00
C ARG A 111 1.90 -13.41 -2.16
N GLN A 112 2.54 -12.35 -2.65
CA GLN A 112 3.58 -11.62 -1.92
C GLN A 112 3.06 -11.00 -0.63
N THR A 113 1.84 -10.47 -0.63
CA THR A 113 1.21 -9.90 0.55
C THR A 113 0.92 -10.97 1.60
N GLU A 114 0.44 -12.14 1.17
CA GLU A 114 0.21 -13.28 2.06
C GLU A 114 1.48 -13.73 2.78
N GLU A 115 2.62 -13.74 2.07
CA GLU A 115 3.93 -14.11 2.63
C GLU A 115 4.51 -13.05 3.58
N LEU A 116 4.24 -11.76 3.33
CA LEU A 116 4.85 -10.65 4.05
C LEU A 116 4.03 -10.18 5.26
N LEU A 117 2.71 -10.35 5.22
CA LEU A 117 1.81 -9.87 6.27
C LEU A 117 2.10 -10.56 7.61
N ASP A 118 2.58 -9.79 8.58
CA ASP A 118 2.83 -10.27 9.95
C ASP A 118 1.49 -10.61 10.63
N ARG A 119 1.29 -11.89 10.89
CA ARG A 119 0.07 -12.42 11.51
C ARG A 119 -0.12 -11.95 12.95
N GLN A 120 0.96 -11.69 13.68
CA GLN A 120 0.90 -11.21 15.06
C GLN A 120 0.50 -9.72 15.08
N GLU A 121 1.09 -8.91 14.22
CA GLU A 121 0.67 -7.51 14.09
C GLU A 121 -0.77 -7.38 13.60
N PHE A 122 -1.17 -8.21 12.64
CA PHE A 122 -2.56 -8.27 12.20
C PHE A 122 -3.51 -8.60 13.36
N ALA A 123 -3.19 -9.62 14.18
CA ALA A 123 -4.01 -9.99 15.33
C ALA A 123 -4.09 -8.87 16.38
N LYS A 124 -2.97 -8.15 16.64
CA LYS A 124 -2.94 -6.99 17.53
C LYS A 124 -3.78 -5.83 16.99
N ALA A 125 -3.72 -5.56 15.68
CA ALA A 125 -4.54 -4.54 15.05
C ALA A 125 -6.04 -4.87 15.15
N VAL A 126 -6.44 -6.12 14.91
CA VAL A 126 -7.81 -6.61 15.14
C VAL A 126 -8.23 -6.39 16.58
N GLN A 127 -7.40 -6.77 17.55
CA GLN A 127 -7.72 -6.61 18.95
C GLN A 127 -7.89 -5.14 19.36
N ALA A 128 -7.00 -4.26 18.91
CA ALA A 128 -7.11 -2.82 19.15
C ALA A 128 -8.44 -2.24 18.63
N ILE A 129 -8.89 -2.68 17.44
CA ILE A 129 -10.19 -2.26 16.88
C ILE A 129 -11.37 -2.80 17.70
N LEU A 130 -11.24 -4.00 18.28
CA LEU A 130 -12.29 -4.61 19.10
C LEU A 130 -12.44 -3.93 20.46
N ASP A 131 -11.34 -3.42 21.00
CA ASP A 131 -11.25 -2.86 22.36
C ASP A 131 -11.59 -1.36 22.42
N THR A 132 -11.65 -0.68 21.26
CA THR A 132 -12.01 0.75 21.21
C THR A 132 -13.48 0.97 20.93
N ASP A 133 -13.99 2.09 21.45
CA ASP A 133 -15.33 2.57 21.14
C ASP A 133 -15.37 3.46 19.89
N ARG A 134 -14.22 4.00 19.45
CA ARG A 134 -14.16 4.94 18.33
C ARG A 134 -13.00 4.67 17.38
N VAL A 135 -13.31 4.54 16.10
CA VAL A 135 -12.34 4.30 15.03
C VAL A 135 -12.39 5.41 14.00
N TYR A 136 -11.24 5.99 13.71
CA TYR A 136 -11.05 6.88 12.57
C TYR A 136 -10.38 6.12 11.43
N ILE A 137 -10.89 6.28 10.21
CA ILE A 137 -10.34 5.66 9.01
C ILE A 137 -9.89 6.78 8.07
N LEU A 138 -8.59 6.92 7.89
CA LEU A 138 -7.99 7.97 7.08
C LEU A 138 -7.51 7.39 5.75
N GLY A 139 -8.05 7.87 4.63
CA GLY A 139 -7.60 7.48 3.31
C GLY A 139 -8.07 8.47 2.26
N VAL A 140 -7.13 9.07 1.52
CA VAL A 140 -7.45 10.10 0.51
C VAL A 140 -7.02 9.67 -0.88
N ARG A 141 -7.53 10.36 -1.92
CA ARG A 141 -7.25 10.07 -3.32
C ARG A 141 -7.59 8.62 -3.68
N SER A 142 -6.63 7.85 -4.23
CA SER A 142 -6.84 6.42 -4.58
C SER A 142 -7.09 5.51 -3.36
N ALA A 143 -6.68 5.92 -2.16
CA ALA A 143 -6.98 5.18 -0.93
C ALA A 143 -8.38 5.48 -0.36
N ALA A 144 -9.07 6.53 -0.82
CA ALA A 144 -10.41 6.87 -0.33
C ALA A 144 -11.44 5.74 -0.52
N PRO A 145 -11.51 5.04 -1.66
CA PRO A 145 -12.40 3.87 -1.82
C PRO A 145 -12.12 2.76 -0.81
N LEU A 146 -10.85 2.52 -0.44
CA LEU A 146 -10.47 1.53 0.57
C LEU A 146 -10.98 1.93 1.96
N ALA A 147 -10.81 3.20 2.32
CA ALA A 147 -11.32 3.74 3.59
C ALA A 147 -12.85 3.67 3.67
N GLN A 148 -13.53 4.01 2.58
CA GLN A 148 -14.99 3.94 2.50
C GLN A 148 -15.50 2.50 2.60
N PHE A 149 -14.86 1.56 1.89
CA PHE A 149 -15.21 0.14 1.95
C PHE A 149 -15.06 -0.43 3.36
N LEU A 150 -13.92 -0.16 4.01
CA LEU A 150 -13.69 -0.57 5.39
C LEU A 150 -14.74 0.06 6.34
N GLY A 151 -14.98 1.36 6.20
CA GLY A 151 -15.96 2.07 7.03
C GLY A 151 -17.37 1.53 6.87
N TYR A 152 -17.78 1.18 5.63
CA TYR A 152 -19.06 0.56 5.36
C TYR A 152 -19.29 -0.70 6.20
N TYR A 153 -18.33 -1.62 6.19
CA TYR A 153 -18.46 -2.87 6.96
C TYR A 153 -18.31 -2.67 8.47
N LEU A 154 -17.37 -1.81 8.91
CA LEU A 154 -17.18 -1.58 10.35
C LEU A 154 -18.40 -0.90 10.99
N ASN A 155 -19.20 -0.14 10.25
CA ASN A 155 -20.44 0.45 10.76
C ASN A 155 -21.49 -0.58 11.19
N TYR A 156 -21.44 -1.82 10.67
CA TYR A 156 -22.27 -2.91 11.19
C TYR A 156 -21.76 -3.46 12.53
N MET A 157 -20.47 -3.29 12.82
CA MET A 157 -19.78 -3.90 13.97
C MET A 157 -19.54 -2.92 15.10
N SER A 158 -19.53 -1.60 14.82
CA SER A 158 -19.34 -0.51 15.76
C SER A 158 -20.26 0.66 15.41
N THR A 159 -20.57 1.50 16.39
CA THR A 159 -21.46 2.66 16.20
C THR A 159 -20.72 3.98 16.02
N ASN A 160 -19.39 3.97 16.13
CA ASN A 160 -18.60 5.22 16.16
C ASN A 160 -17.41 5.14 15.20
N ILE A 161 -17.74 5.01 13.91
CA ILE A 161 -16.77 4.93 12.83
C ILE A 161 -16.74 6.27 12.07
N HIS A 162 -15.57 6.89 12.02
CA HIS A 162 -15.34 8.16 11.34
C HIS A 162 -14.45 7.97 10.11
N VAL A 163 -15.06 7.99 8.92
CA VAL A 163 -14.31 7.89 7.67
C VAL A 163 -13.91 9.30 7.21
N VAL A 164 -12.61 9.53 7.05
CA VAL A 164 -12.03 10.82 6.67
C VAL A 164 -11.31 10.66 5.33
N THR A 165 -11.94 11.12 4.27
CA THR A 165 -11.47 11.02 2.88
C THR A 165 -11.20 12.36 2.22
N THR A 166 -11.24 13.44 2.99
CA THR A 166 -10.95 14.79 2.50
C THR A 166 -9.49 14.96 2.16
N SER A 167 -9.19 15.62 1.05
CA SER A 167 -7.81 15.88 0.59
C SER A 167 -7.24 17.21 1.14
N GLY A 168 -8.05 18.05 1.76
CA GLY A 168 -7.61 19.30 2.39
C GLY A 168 -6.93 19.02 3.73
N GLU A 169 -5.66 19.46 3.91
CA GLU A 169 -4.95 19.26 5.19
C GLU A 169 -5.72 19.86 6.37
N GLY A 170 -6.22 21.11 6.24
CA GLY A 170 -6.99 21.76 7.30
C GLY A 170 -8.24 20.98 7.69
N GLU A 171 -9.06 20.62 6.70
CA GLU A 171 -10.28 19.85 6.93
C GLU A 171 -10.00 18.47 7.55
N MET A 172 -8.89 17.83 7.19
CA MET A 172 -8.49 16.57 7.79
C MET A 172 -8.22 16.73 9.30
N PHE A 173 -7.48 17.77 9.70
CA PHE A 173 -7.24 18.07 11.12
C PHE A 173 -8.52 18.44 11.88
N GLU A 174 -9.43 19.19 11.26
CA GLU A 174 -10.75 19.48 11.85
C GLU A 174 -11.55 18.19 12.17
N LYS A 175 -11.46 17.17 11.30
CA LYS A 175 -12.14 15.89 11.51
C LYS A 175 -11.53 15.04 12.62
N ILE A 176 -10.23 15.21 12.90
CA ILE A 176 -9.53 14.40 13.92
C ILE A 176 -9.15 15.21 15.17
N VAL A 177 -9.56 16.48 15.28
CA VAL A 177 -9.21 17.35 16.42
C VAL A 177 -9.65 16.79 17.77
N ALA A 178 -10.73 16.01 17.79
CA ALA A 178 -11.29 15.39 19.00
C ALA A 178 -10.70 14.01 19.31
N ILE A 179 -9.57 13.63 18.69
CA ILE A 179 -8.89 12.36 18.92
C ILE A 179 -8.42 12.23 20.37
N LYS A 180 -8.52 11.03 20.93
CA LYS A 180 -8.14 10.71 22.32
C LYS A 180 -7.24 9.48 22.37
N PRO A 181 -6.53 9.26 23.49
CA PRO A 181 -5.63 8.10 23.63
C PRO A 181 -6.31 6.74 23.51
N GLU A 182 -7.59 6.64 23.86
CA GLU A 182 -8.39 5.41 23.76
C GLU A 182 -8.89 5.11 22.34
N ASP A 183 -8.72 6.04 21.39
CA ASP A 183 -9.18 5.88 20.01
C ASP A 183 -8.20 5.07 19.16
N VAL A 184 -8.74 4.46 18.11
CA VAL A 184 -7.94 3.79 17.07
C VAL A 184 -8.05 4.53 15.75
N VAL A 185 -6.92 4.69 15.08
CA VAL A 185 -6.82 5.29 13.76
C VAL A 185 -6.32 4.25 12.78
N ILE A 186 -7.08 3.99 11.71
CA ILE A 186 -6.64 3.17 10.58
C ILE A 186 -6.28 4.12 9.45
N ALA A 187 -4.99 4.32 9.20
CA ALA A 187 -4.50 5.18 8.14
C ALA A 187 -4.08 4.34 6.93
N ILE A 188 -4.52 4.75 5.73
CA ILE A 188 -4.29 4.02 4.48
C ILE A 188 -3.54 4.93 3.51
N SER A 189 -2.31 4.54 3.15
CA SER A 189 -1.51 5.29 2.18
C SER A 189 -0.45 4.40 1.53
N PHE A 190 -0.35 4.48 0.21
CA PHE A 190 0.57 3.71 -0.61
C PHE A 190 1.52 4.63 -1.39
N PRO A 191 2.51 4.11 -2.15
CA PRO A 191 3.49 4.91 -2.89
C PRO A 191 2.89 6.11 -3.62
N ARG A 192 3.62 7.24 -3.60
CA ARG A 192 3.20 8.63 -3.68
C ARG A 192 2.34 9.03 -2.48
N TYR A 193 2.79 8.54 -1.31
CA TYR A 193 2.12 8.72 -0.03
C TYR A 193 1.54 10.12 0.15
N SER A 194 0.28 10.18 0.62
CA SER A 194 -0.37 11.46 0.93
C SER A 194 0.29 12.09 2.16
N SER A 195 0.87 13.28 1.99
CA SER A 195 1.41 14.05 3.12
C SER A 195 0.35 14.36 4.18
N ALA A 196 -0.89 14.63 3.75
CA ALA A 196 -2.00 14.88 4.66
C ALA A 196 -2.29 13.65 5.54
N THR A 197 -2.36 12.44 4.94
CA THR A 197 -2.60 11.21 5.71
C THR A 197 -1.45 10.90 6.66
N VAL A 198 -0.18 11.07 6.23
CA VAL A 198 0.99 10.83 7.07
C VAL A 198 1.05 11.80 8.26
N LYS A 199 0.84 13.10 8.02
CA LYS A 199 0.81 14.13 9.08
C LYS A 199 -0.35 13.89 10.06
N ALA A 200 -1.53 13.51 9.56
CA ALA A 200 -2.67 13.18 10.39
C ALA A 200 -2.40 11.96 11.28
N ALA A 201 -1.80 10.89 10.72
CA ALA A 201 -1.39 9.70 11.49
C ALA A 201 -0.37 10.08 12.57
N GLN A 202 0.64 10.88 12.23
CA GLN A 202 1.64 11.39 13.18
C GLN A 202 1.00 12.19 14.32
N TYR A 203 0.06 13.09 13.99
CA TYR A 203 -0.68 13.86 14.98
C TYR A 203 -1.48 12.95 15.91
N CYS A 204 -2.26 12.01 15.38
CA CYS A 204 -3.05 11.09 16.17
C CYS A 204 -2.18 10.24 17.12
N ARG A 205 -1.05 9.75 16.62
CA ARG A 205 -0.07 9.02 17.45
C ARG A 205 0.51 9.90 18.56
N SER A 206 0.84 11.15 18.27
CA SER A 206 1.36 12.09 19.26
C SER A 206 0.31 12.47 20.32
N ALA A 207 -0.98 12.39 19.97
CA ALA A 207 -2.10 12.55 20.91
C ALA A 207 -2.37 11.28 21.76
N GLY A 208 -1.61 10.20 21.56
CA GLY A 208 -1.70 8.95 22.31
C GLY A 208 -2.62 7.90 21.71
N ALA A 209 -3.30 8.18 20.59
CA ALA A 209 -4.17 7.21 19.91
C ALA A 209 -3.35 6.09 19.27
N THR A 210 -3.91 4.88 19.20
CA THR A 210 -3.30 3.75 18.51
C THR A 210 -3.45 3.91 17.00
N VAL A 211 -2.34 3.90 16.27
CA VAL A 211 -2.32 4.04 14.81
C VAL A 211 -2.02 2.71 14.14
N ILE A 212 -2.94 2.25 13.30
CA ILE A 212 -2.79 1.10 12.41
C ILE A 212 -2.53 1.65 11.00
N GLY A 213 -1.35 1.35 10.45
CA GLY A 213 -0.97 1.77 9.09
C GLY A 213 -1.18 0.65 8.09
N LEU A 214 -2.06 0.84 7.09
CA LEU A 214 -2.15 -0.03 5.91
C LEU A 214 -1.35 0.59 4.78
N THR A 215 -0.21 -0.02 4.45
CA THR A 215 0.79 0.51 3.52
C THR A 215 1.59 -0.61 2.85
N ASP A 216 2.51 -0.28 1.95
CA ASP A 216 3.31 -1.24 1.18
C ASP A 216 4.52 -1.83 1.94
N ASN A 217 5.04 -1.09 2.93
CA ASN A 217 6.13 -1.56 3.78
C ASN A 217 6.25 -0.76 5.09
N ARG A 218 6.87 -1.36 6.10
CA ARG A 218 7.08 -0.78 7.43
C ARG A 218 7.95 0.49 7.41
N LEU A 219 8.87 0.62 6.47
CA LEU A 219 9.77 1.77 6.35
C LEU A 219 9.14 2.93 5.57
N SER A 220 7.90 2.77 5.07
CA SER A 220 7.16 3.84 4.42
C SER A 220 6.95 5.02 5.38
N PRO A 221 6.70 6.24 4.86
CA PRO A 221 6.38 7.39 5.72
C PRO A 221 5.20 7.15 6.66
N LEU A 222 4.20 6.34 6.24
CA LEU A 222 3.09 5.95 7.09
C LEU A 222 3.51 4.87 8.10
N GLY A 223 4.23 3.83 7.66
CA GLY A 223 4.64 2.73 8.52
C GLY A 223 5.51 3.17 9.70
N GLN A 224 6.36 4.19 9.51
CA GLN A 224 7.18 4.77 10.59
C GLN A 224 6.35 5.54 11.64
N ASN A 225 5.12 5.93 11.31
CA ASN A 225 4.19 6.66 12.18
C ASN A 225 3.02 5.78 12.67
N ALA A 226 3.10 4.46 12.49
CA ALA A 226 2.11 3.51 12.93
C ALA A 226 2.63 2.65 14.11
N ASP A 227 1.74 2.22 14.97
CA ASP A 227 2.01 1.26 16.06
C ASP A 227 1.93 -0.17 15.53
N PHE A 228 0.97 -0.44 14.64
CA PHE A 228 0.83 -1.69 13.90
C PHE A 228 0.85 -1.41 12.41
N VAL A 229 1.60 -2.21 11.65
CA VAL A 229 1.70 -2.06 10.20
C VAL A 229 1.13 -3.30 9.51
N LEU A 230 0.09 -3.08 8.72
CA LEU A 230 -0.49 -4.09 7.84
C LEU A 230 0.11 -3.89 6.45
N GLU A 231 1.08 -4.73 6.12
CA GLU A 231 1.79 -4.61 4.84
C GLU A 231 0.97 -5.24 3.71
N ALA A 232 0.75 -4.49 2.63
CA ALA A 232 0.10 -4.95 1.42
C ALA A 232 0.81 -4.44 0.17
N LYS A 233 1.12 -5.29 -0.78
CA LYS A 233 1.80 -4.89 -2.01
C LYS A 233 0.88 -4.09 -2.92
N SER A 234 1.35 -2.91 -3.32
CA SER A 234 0.64 -1.98 -4.20
C SER A 234 1.61 -1.37 -5.21
N ASP A 235 2.21 -2.23 -6.04
CA ASP A 235 3.14 -1.77 -7.06
C ASP A 235 2.39 -1.34 -8.32
N MET A 236 2.97 -0.37 -9.01
CA MET A 236 2.48 0.10 -10.30
C MET A 236 2.71 -0.95 -11.39
N VAL A 237 1.63 -1.46 -11.96
CA VAL A 237 1.69 -2.28 -13.20
C VAL A 237 1.57 -1.37 -14.42
N SER A 238 0.79 -0.29 -14.28
CA SER A 238 0.48 0.67 -15.34
C SER A 238 0.37 2.09 -14.77
N LEU A 239 -0.47 2.93 -15.33
CA LEU A 239 -0.85 4.23 -14.77
C LEU A 239 -1.45 4.11 -13.35
N VAL A 240 -2.09 2.99 -13.06
CA VAL A 240 -2.84 2.74 -11.82
C VAL A 240 -2.02 1.87 -10.87
N ASP A 241 -1.95 2.25 -9.61
CA ASP A 241 -1.43 1.38 -8.54
C ASP A 241 -2.49 0.33 -8.22
N SER A 242 -2.11 -0.96 -8.19
CA SER A 242 -3.06 -2.03 -7.85
C SER A 242 -3.49 -1.93 -6.39
N LEU A 243 -4.79 -1.93 -6.17
CA LEU A 243 -5.40 -1.96 -4.83
C LEU A 243 -5.96 -3.34 -4.44
N VAL A 244 -5.70 -4.37 -5.24
CA VAL A 244 -6.25 -5.71 -5.01
C VAL A 244 -5.74 -6.30 -3.70
N ALA A 245 -4.44 -6.28 -3.45
CA ALA A 245 -3.89 -6.81 -2.22
C ALA A 245 -4.24 -5.95 -0.98
N PRO A 246 -4.17 -4.60 -1.01
CA PRO A 246 -4.75 -3.76 0.04
C PRO A 246 -6.21 -4.07 0.35
N MET A 247 -7.05 -4.23 -0.66
CA MET A 247 -8.46 -4.60 -0.49
C MET A 247 -8.62 -5.98 0.16
N SER A 248 -7.79 -6.94 -0.21
CA SER A 248 -7.81 -8.28 0.39
C SER A 248 -7.38 -8.28 1.86
N VAL A 249 -6.41 -7.43 2.26
CA VAL A 249 -6.06 -7.23 3.67
C VAL A 249 -7.23 -6.60 4.44
N ILE A 250 -7.93 -5.64 3.83
CA ILE A 250 -9.16 -5.05 4.42
C ILE A 250 -10.24 -6.11 4.57
N ASN A 251 -10.47 -6.96 3.55
CA ASN A 251 -11.42 -8.08 3.66
C ASN A 251 -11.07 -9.01 4.83
N ALA A 252 -9.78 -9.37 4.96
CA ALA A 252 -9.32 -10.20 6.08
C ALA A 252 -9.58 -9.53 7.44
N LEU A 253 -9.34 -8.20 7.53
CA LEU A 253 -9.61 -7.41 8.73
C LEU A 253 -11.10 -7.42 9.09
N VAL A 254 -11.97 -7.16 8.11
CA VAL A 254 -13.43 -7.21 8.27
C VAL A 254 -13.88 -8.58 8.74
N VAL A 255 -13.42 -9.66 8.09
CA VAL A 255 -13.79 -11.04 8.47
C VAL A 255 -13.31 -11.39 9.88
N ALA A 256 -12.08 -11.01 10.25
CA ALA A 256 -11.53 -11.28 11.58
C ALA A 256 -12.33 -10.56 12.70
N ILE A 257 -12.74 -9.30 12.46
CA ILE A 257 -13.56 -8.54 13.41
C ILE A 257 -14.98 -9.10 13.46
N ALA A 258 -15.57 -9.43 12.30
CA ALA A 258 -16.90 -10.02 12.20
C ALA A 258 -17.02 -11.32 13.00
N ALA A 259 -16.04 -12.20 12.88
CA ALA A 259 -15.99 -13.46 13.63
C ALA A 259 -15.98 -13.26 15.16
N LYS A 260 -15.49 -12.12 15.65
CA LYS A 260 -15.50 -11.76 17.07
C LYS A 260 -16.75 -10.99 17.52
N ARG A 261 -17.55 -10.50 16.56
CA ARG A 261 -18.79 -9.72 16.78
C ARG A 261 -20.03 -10.43 16.24
N GLU A 262 -20.00 -11.77 16.09
CA GLU A 262 -21.05 -12.58 15.46
C GLU A 262 -22.45 -12.32 16.04
N GLU A 263 -22.57 -12.33 17.36
CA GLU A 263 -23.87 -12.11 18.02
C GLU A 263 -24.47 -10.72 17.70
N ARG A 264 -23.63 -9.69 17.71
CA ARG A 264 -24.04 -8.32 17.35
C ARG A 264 -24.46 -8.22 15.89
N LEU A 265 -23.67 -8.81 14.99
CA LEU A 265 -23.95 -8.82 13.56
C LEU A 265 -25.26 -9.54 13.25
N SER A 266 -25.49 -10.71 13.87
CA SER A 266 -26.74 -11.47 13.70
C SER A 266 -27.97 -10.62 14.07
N LYS A 267 -27.94 -9.89 15.19
CA LYS A 267 -29.02 -9.01 15.61
C LYS A 267 -29.27 -7.87 14.61
N ILE A 268 -28.17 -7.23 14.14
CA ILE A 268 -28.27 -6.13 13.19
C ILE A 268 -28.80 -6.61 11.84
N PHE A 269 -28.25 -7.70 11.28
CA PHE A 269 -28.69 -8.22 10.00
C PHE A 269 -30.14 -8.75 10.05
N THR A 270 -30.56 -9.39 11.16
CA THR A 270 -31.96 -9.77 11.34
C THR A 270 -32.92 -8.57 11.25
N SER A 271 -32.50 -7.42 11.77
CA SER A 271 -33.30 -6.18 11.68
C SER A 271 -33.25 -5.58 10.27
N LEU A 272 -32.09 -5.59 9.63
CA LEU A 272 -31.89 -5.07 8.28
C LEU A 272 -32.63 -5.89 7.23
N GLU A 273 -32.61 -7.22 7.33
CA GLU A 273 -33.36 -8.11 6.41
C GLU A 273 -34.86 -7.78 6.39
N LYS A 274 -35.45 -7.47 7.55
CA LYS A 274 -36.86 -7.02 7.62
C LYS A 274 -37.10 -5.70 6.89
N ILE A 275 -36.18 -4.73 7.09
CA ILE A 275 -36.24 -3.42 6.43
C ILE A 275 -36.02 -3.59 4.92
N TRP A 276 -35.05 -4.39 4.50
CA TRP A 276 -34.77 -4.63 3.09
C TRP A 276 -35.92 -5.32 2.38
N ASP A 277 -36.60 -6.26 3.05
CA ASP A 277 -37.81 -6.90 2.49
C ASP A 277 -38.98 -5.93 2.39
N GLU A 278 -39.23 -5.12 3.43
CA GLU A 278 -40.28 -4.11 3.46
C GLU A 278 -40.11 -3.04 2.38
N TYR A 279 -38.88 -2.56 2.18
CA TYR A 279 -38.57 -1.49 1.22
C TYR A 279 -38.09 -2.00 -0.15
N HIS A 280 -38.11 -3.32 -0.39
CA HIS A 280 -37.68 -3.95 -1.65
C HIS A 280 -36.30 -3.53 -2.09
N VAL A 281 -35.33 -3.50 -1.14
CA VAL A 281 -33.95 -3.05 -1.38
C VAL A 281 -33.21 -3.99 -2.34
N TYR A 282 -33.54 -5.28 -2.33
CA TYR A 282 -33.00 -6.27 -3.24
C TYR A 282 -34.09 -6.79 -4.19
N GLU A 283 -33.73 -6.99 -5.46
CA GLU A 283 -34.63 -7.64 -6.42
C GLU A 283 -34.88 -9.10 -5.96
N LYS A 284 -36.17 -9.48 -5.87
CA LYS A 284 -36.55 -10.86 -5.63
C LYS A 284 -36.31 -11.64 -6.92
N GLN A 285 -35.40 -12.62 -6.91
CA GLN A 285 -35.35 -13.57 -8.04
C GLN A 285 -36.67 -14.31 -8.09
N GLU A 286 -37.48 -14.04 -9.12
CA GLU A 286 -38.64 -14.85 -9.45
C GLU A 286 -38.14 -16.26 -9.82
N GLY A 287 -38.29 -17.23 -8.92
CA GLY A 287 -38.04 -18.66 -9.24
C GLY A 287 -36.92 -19.34 -8.44
N GLY A 288 -36.87 -19.20 -7.15
CA GLY A 288 -36.09 -20.06 -6.25
C GLY A 288 -37.01 -20.71 -5.23
N ASN A 289 -37.61 -21.83 -5.57
CA ASN A 289 -38.17 -22.75 -4.56
C ASN A 289 -37.07 -23.13 -3.58
N GLY A 290 -37.38 -22.99 -2.29
CA GLY A 290 -36.49 -23.19 -1.18
C GLY A 290 -35.68 -24.49 -1.22
N ILE A 291 -34.46 -24.39 -0.76
CA ILE A 291 -33.70 -25.50 -0.16
C ILE A 291 -33.54 -25.17 1.33
#